data_9cab32a1e5260e4182e55fb4d7515a71
#
_entry.id   9cab32a1e5260e4182e55fb4d7515a71
#
_cell.length_a   1.000
_cell.length_b   1.000
_cell.length_c   1.000
_cell.angle_alpha   90.00
_cell.angle_beta   90.00
_cell.angle_gamma   90.00
#
_symmetry.space_group_name_H-M   'P 1'
#
loop_
_entity.id
_entity.type
_entity.pdbx_description
1 polymer ?
#
loop_
_entity_poly.entity_id
_entity_poly.type
_entity_poly.pdbx_seq_one_letter_code
_entity_poly.pdbx_strand_id
1 'polypeptide(L)'
;VICATNIPAVRKRHRTKNHLNCKTRKHKIMKRTAKAHWNGTLKEGKGEITTQSTTLNKTQYSFKTRFEQGVGTNPEELIAAAHAGCFTMAVGAALTQAGFTPGDLDTDAVLDLDMASLTITGIHLDLKGSVIAGVDEAKFKAIAEGAKANCIVSKALSVPITLSVSYK
;
A
#
# COMPACT_ATOMS: atom_id res chain seq x y z
N VAL A 1 10.57 85.51 20.57
CA VAL A 1 9.73 84.42 21.11
C VAL A 1 9.56 83.40 20.01
N ILE A 2 10.40 82.36 19.87
CA ILE A 2 10.25 81.30 18.88
C ILE A 2 10.54 80.00 19.58
N CYS A 3 9.52 79.17 19.57
CA CYS A 3 9.47 77.84 20.16
C CYS A 3 10.24 76.87 19.27
N ALA A 4 11.25 76.19 19.79
CA ALA A 4 11.95 75.09 19.07
C ALA A 4 11.20 73.78 19.28
N THR A 5 10.74 73.17 18.21
CA THR A 5 10.13 71.83 18.19
C THR A 5 11.19 70.78 18.11
N ASN A 6 11.28 69.95 19.15
CA ASN A 6 12.09 68.74 19.21
C ASN A 6 11.48 67.65 18.33
N ILE A 7 12.20 67.14 17.31
CA ILE A 7 11.86 66.01 16.53
C ILE A 7 12.57 64.76 17.11
N PRO A 8 11.86 63.69 17.54
CA PRO A 8 12.54 62.51 18.05
C PRO A 8 13.08 61.64 16.90
N ALA A 9 14.32 61.16 17.09
CA ALA A 9 15.06 60.34 16.15
C ALA A 9 14.35 59.00 15.88
N VAL A 10 14.17 58.68 14.59
CA VAL A 10 13.62 57.42 14.11
C VAL A 10 14.66 56.29 14.34
N ARG A 11 14.34 55.41 15.28
CA ARG A 11 15.11 54.18 15.55
C ARG A 11 15.05 53.25 14.34
N LYS A 12 16.17 53.06 13.62
CA LYS A 12 16.34 52.04 12.58
C LYS A 12 16.18 50.66 13.20
N ARG A 13 15.06 50.00 12.92
CA ARG A 13 14.87 48.58 13.24
C ARG A 13 15.82 47.76 12.37
N HIS A 14 16.77 47.10 12.97
CA HIS A 14 17.55 46.04 12.33
C HIS A 14 16.59 44.89 11.99
N ARG A 15 16.32 44.75 10.70
CA ARG A 15 15.57 43.61 10.13
C ARG A 15 16.54 42.45 10.07
N THR A 16 16.56 41.61 11.12
CA THR A 16 17.21 40.31 11.08
C THR A 16 16.54 39.46 9.99
N LYS A 17 17.28 39.22 8.93
CA LYS A 17 16.86 38.23 7.89
C LYS A 17 16.94 36.83 8.50
N ASN A 18 15.86 36.38 9.10
CA ASN A 18 15.71 34.95 9.37
C ASN A 18 15.63 34.22 8.02
N HIS A 19 16.77 33.75 7.55
CA HIS A 19 16.80 32.72 6.51
C HIS A 19 16.18 31.43 7.10
N LEU A 20 14.87 31.27 6.91
CA LEU A 20 14.20 30.00 7.05
C LEU A 20 14.84 29.05 6.02
N ASN A 21 15.82 28.29 6.50
CA ASN A 21 16.46 27.22 5.73
C ASN A 21 15.44 26.08 5.55
N CYS A 22 14.52 26.28 4.59
CA CYS A 22 13.58 25.24 4.16
C CYS A 22 14.40 24.13 3.49
N LYS A 23 14.92 23.21 4.30
CA LYS A 23 15.50 21.97 3.81
C LYS A 23 14.37 21.20 3.11
N THR A 24 14.26 21.36 1.81
CA THR A 24 13.41 20.51 0.97
C THR A 24 13.83 19.06 1.22
N ARG A 25 13.00 18.30 1.96
CA ARG A 25 13.17 16.85 2.09
C ARG A 25 13.09 16.28 0.68
N LYS A 26 14.22 15.88 0.13
CA LYS A 26 14.24 15.09 -1.10
C LYS A 26 13.51 13.79 -0.80
N HIS A 27 12.29 13.63 -1.30
CA HIS A 27 11.54 12.39 -1.18
C HIS A 27 12.34 11.28 -1.90
N LYS A 28 12.73 10.27 -1.14
CA LYS A 28 13.45 9.11 -1.70
C LYS A 28 12.45 8.25 -2.44
N ILE A 29 12.55 8.23 -3.77
CA ILE A 29 11.77 7.33 -4.61
C ILE A 29 12.43 5.96 -4.62
N MET A 30 11.71 4.91 -4.20
CA MET A 30 12.14 3.53 -4.34
C MET A 30 11.56 2.93 -5.63
N LYS A 31 12.42 2.28 -6.41
CA LYS A 31 12.00 1.54 -7.62
C LYS A 31 11.96 0.05 -7.32
N ARG A 32 10.95 -0.63 -7.82
CA ARG A 32 10.84 -2.09 -7.84
C ARG A 32 10.55 -2.51 -9.27
N THR A 33 11.18 -3.60 -9.73
CA THR A 33 11.10 -4.03 -11.11
C THR A 33 10.72 -5.50 -11.22
N ALA A 34 10.01 -5.81 -12.27
CA ALA A 34 9.76 -7.17 -12.71
C ALA A 34 9.92 -7.22 -14.24
N LYS A 35 10.17 -8.41 -14.76
CA LYS A 35 10.27 -8.69 -16.19
C LYS A 35 9.33 -9.84 -16.53
N ALA A 36 8.57 -9.67 -17.60
CA ALA A 36 7.79 -10.75 -18.20
C ALA A 36 8.30 -11.03 -19.62
N HIS A 37 8.28 -12.29 -20.00
CA HIS A 37 8.54 -12.77 -21.35
C HIS A 37 7.35 -13.59 -21.81
N TRP A 38 7.04 -13.55 -23.10
CA TRP A 38 6.00 -14.34 -23.72
C TRP A 38 6.45 -14.79 -25.11
N ASN A 39 6.18 -16.04 -25.45
CA ASN A 39 6.46 -16.60 -26.76
C ASN A 39 5.27 -17.47 -27.23
N GLY A 40 4.81 -17.26 -28.45
CA GLY A 40 3.74 -18.01 -29.09
C GLY A 40 2.39 -17.31 -29.05
N THR A 41 1.36 -18.02 -29.54
CA THR A 41 -0.02 -17.52 -29.57
C THR A 41 -0.59 -17.41 -28.15
N LEU A 42 -1.75 -16.76 -27.99
CA LEU A 42 -2.38 -16.62 -26.68
C LEU A 42 -2.66 -17.98 -26.01
N LYS A 43 -3.19 -18.96 -26.77
CA LYS A 43 -3.58 -20.26 -26.19
C LYS A 43 -2.40 -21.24 -26.03
N GLU A 44 -1.47 -21.25 -27.00
CA GLU A 44 -0.39 -22.24 -27.03
C GLU A 44 0.97 -21.65 -26.55
N GLY A 45 1.01 -20.35 -26.34
CA GLY A 45 2.21 -19.65 -25.90
C GLY A 45 2.57 -19.97 -24.45
N LYS A 46 3.83 -19.66 -24.13
CA LYS A 46 4.40 -19.81 -22.79
C LYS A 46 5.01 -18.51 -22.35
N GLY A 47 4.80 -18.17 -21.10
CA GLY A 47 5.33 -16.98 -20.48
C GLY A 47 6.16 -17.28 -19.24
N GLU A 48 7.05 -16.37 -18.91
CA GLU A 48 7.87 -16.40 -17.69
C GLU A 48 7.87 -15.03 -17.01
N ILE A 49 7.76 -15.01 -15.69
CA ILE A 49 7.86 -13.81 -14.87
C ILE A 49 9.07 -13.91 -13.96
N THR A 50 9.86 -12.85 -13.89
CA THR A 50 10.98 -12.72 -12.95
C THR A 50 10.87 -11.40 -12.20
N THR A 51 10.95 -11.45 -10.88
CA THR A 51 10.98 -10.26 -10.02
C THR A 51 12.41 -9.86 -9.68
N GLN A 52 12.62 -8.60 -9.33
CA GLN A 52 13.94 -8.09 -8.91
C GLN A 52 14.53 -8.89 -7.71
N SER A 53 13.69 -9.36 -6.80
CA SER A 53 14.08 -10.18 -5.65
C SER A 53 14.46 -11.61 -6.02
N THR A 54 14.18 -12.03 -7.24
CA THR A 54 14.32 -13.41 -7.72
C THR A 54 13.42 -14.44 -7.02
N THR A 55 12.51 -14.00 -6.16
CA THR A 55 11.48 -14.86 -5.53
C THR A 55 10.62 -15.53 -6.62
N LEU A 56 10.23 -14.76 -7.65
CA LEU A 56 9.80 -15.33 -8.92
C LEU A 56 11.00 -15.29 -9.86
N ASN A 57 11.44 -16.45 -10.30
CA ASN A 57 12.58 -16.57 -11.21
C ASN A 57 12.20 -17.46 -12.38
N LYS A 58 11.88 -16.84 -13.53
CA LYS A 58 11.33 -17.52 -14.72
C LYS A 58 10.12 -18.37 -14.38
N THR A 59 9.32 -17.88 -13.43
CA THR A 59 8.10 -18.56 -13.01
C THR A 59 7.11 -18.57 -14.16
N GLN A 60 6.65 -19.76 -14.51
CA GLN A 60 5.76 -19.98 -15.64
C GLN A 60 4.41 -19.30 -15.43
N TYR A 61 3.88 -18.71 -16.49
CA TYR A 61 2.49 -18.33 -16.63
C TYR A 61 2.00 -18.64 -18.06
N SER A 62 0.69 -18.88 -18.23
CA SER A 62 0.12 -19.29 -19.51
C SER A 62 -1.36 -18.93 -19.56
N PHE A 63 -2.00 -19.16 -20.70
CA PHE A 63 -3.44 -19.08 -20.82
C PHE A 63 -4.13 -20.02 -19.81
N LYS A 64 -3.64 -21.26 -19.66
CA LYS A 64 -4.20 -22.25 -18.73
C LYS A 64 -4.11 -21.82 -17.29
N THR A 65 -2.97 -21.26 -16.84
CA THR A 65 -2.81 -20.79 -15.45
C THR A 65 -3.68 -19.59 -15.13
N ARG A 66 -4.12 -18.84 -16.13
CA ARG A 66 -4.96 -17.65 -15.95
C ARG A 66 -6.45 -17.96 -16.03
N PHE A 67 -6.87 -18.80 -16.96
CA PHE A 67 -8.28 -18.99 -17.32
C PHE A 67 -8.79 -20.43 -17.11
N GLU A 68 -7.90 -21.36 -16.79
CA GLU A 68 -8.20 -22.77 -16.56
C GLU A 68 -7.42 -23.27 -15.34
N GLN A 69 -7.22 -24.59 -15.24
CA GLN A 69 -6.34 -25.21 -14.25
C GLN A 69 -4.96 -25.48 -14.87
N GLY A 70 -3.89 -25.00 -14.23
CA GLY A 70 -2.53 -25.16 -14.74
C GLY A 70 -1.47 -24.96 -13.67
N VAL A 71 -0.25 -25.44 -13.94
CA VAL A 71 0.91 -25.20 -13.07
C VAL A 71 1.56 -23.87 -13.44
N GLY A 72 1.80 -23.04 -12.46
CA GLY A 72 2.40 -21.70 -12.63
C GLY A 72 1.62 -20.63 -11.89
N THR A 73 1.93 -19.37 -12.14
CA THR A 73 1.24 -18.21 -11.58
C THR A 73 0.38 -17.51 -12.62
N ASN A 74 -0.34 -16.48 -12.19
CA ASN A 74 -1.12 -15.61 -13.07
C ASN A 74 -1.14 -14.17 -12.50
N PRO A 75 -1.44 -13.15 -13.33
CA PRO A 75 -1.46 -11.76 -12.89
C PRO A 75 -2.44 -11.47 -11.76
N GLU A 76 -3.59 -12.12 -11.78
CA GLU A 76 -4.67 -11.93 -10.81
C GLU A 76 -4.23 -12.41 -9.42
N GLU A 77 -3.62 -13.58 -9.34
CA GLU A 77 -3.02 -14.13 -8.12
C GLU A 77 -1.90 -13.24 -7.58
N LEU A 78 -1.06 -12.70 -8.44
CA LEU A 78 0.02 -11.81 -8.02
C LEU A 78 -0.51 -10.47 -7.47
N ILE A 79 -1.61 -9.95 -8.01
CA ILE A 79 -2.28 -8.76 -7.47
C ILE A 79 -2.86 -9.09 -6.09
N ALA A 80 -3.55 -10.24 -5.94
CA ALA A 80 -4.09 -10.69 -4.66
C ALA A 80 -2.97 -10.85 -3.61
N ALA A 81 -1.86 -11.49 -3.96
CA ALA A 81 -0.70 -11.66 -3.07
C ALA A 81 -0.08 -10.32 -2.66
N ALA A 82 0.09 -9.39 -3.59
CA ALA A 82 0.58 -8.05 -3.30
C ALA A 82 -0.37 -7.29 -2.36
N HIS A 83 -1.68 -7.45 -2.55
CA HIS A 83 -2.68 -6.79 -1.72
C HIS A 83 -2.71 -7.37 -0.31
N ALA A 84 -2.75 -8.71 -0.16
CA ALA A 84 -2.68 -9.38 1.13
C ALA A 84 -1.45 -8.92 1.92
N GLY A 85 -0.25 -9.02 1.35
CA GLY A 85 0.99 -8.63 2.03
C GLY A 85 1.04 -7.15 2.40
N CYS A 86 0.61 -6.25 1.51
CA CYS A 86 0.59 -4.81 1.80
C CYS A 86 -0.41 -4.46 2.90
N PHE A 87 -1.60 -5.05 2.87
CA PHE A 87 -2.64 -4.79 3.86
C PHE A 87 -2.25 -5.34 5.24
N THR A 88 -1.77 -6.58 5.34
CA THR A 88 -1.30 -7.17 6.60
C THR A 88 -0.22 -6.30 7.25
N MET A 89 0.76 -5.83 6.47
CA MET A 89 1.79 -4.92 6.97
C MET A 89 1.19 -3.57 7.42
N ALA A 90 0.18 -3.07 6.73
CA ALA A 90 -0.49 -1.82 7.11
C ALA A 90 -1.24 -1.96 8.44
N VAL A 91 -1.90 -3.09 8.70
CA VAL A 91 -2.53 -3.41 9.99
C VAL A 91 -1.48 -3.46 11.10
N GLY A 92 -0.38 -4.19 10.91
CA GLY A 92 0.72 -4.26 11.86
C GLY A 92 1.32 -2.89 12.19
N ALA A 93 1.52 -2.07 11.16
CA ALA A 93 2.01 -0.70 11.34
C ALA A 93 1.01 0.18 12.11
N ALA A 94 -0.29 0.07 11.83
CA ALA A 94 -1.33 0.84 12.51
C ALA A 94 -1.46 0.44 13.99
N LEU A 95 -1.38 -0.85 14.32
CA LEU A 95 -1.34 -1.35 15.68
C LEU A 95 -0.11 -0.81 16.43
N THR A 96 1.06 -0.88 15.82
CA THR A 96 2.31 -0.36 16.40
C THR A 96 2.25 1.14 16.65
N GLN A 97 1.70 1.92 15.73
CA GLN A 97 1.50 3.37 15.90
C GLN A 97 0.50 3.70 17.01
N ALA A 98 -0.47 2.82 17.25
CA ALA A 98 -1.42 2.93 18.37
C ALA A 98 -0.84 2.47 19.72
N GLY A 99 0.43 2.07 19.77
CA GLY A 99 1.14 1.66 20.98
C GLY A 99 0.96 0.18 21.34
N PHE A 100 0.48 -0.66 20.42
CA PHE A 100 0.30 -2.08 20.64
C PHE A 100 1.37 -2.90 19.92
N THR A 101 1.72 -4.04 20.48
CA THR A 101 2.56 -5.03 19.79
C THR A 101 1.63 -5.98 19.03
N PRO A 102 1.69 -6.02 17.69
CA PRO A 102 0.91 -6.97 16.91
C PRO A 102 1.28 -8.41 17.28
N GLY A 103 0.29 -9.29 17.36
CA GLY A 103 0.47 -10.73 17.33
C GLY A 103 0.45 -11.27 15.90
N ASP A 104 -0.02 -12.51 15.74
CA ASP A 104 -0.17 -13.10 14.41
C ASP A 104 -1.30 -12.41 13.64
N LEU A 105 -1.01 -12.10 12.39
CA LEU A 105 -1.91 -11.45 11.45
C LEU A 105 -1.87 -12.22 10.14
N ASP A 106 -2.96 -12.88 9.80
CA ASP A 106 -3.12 -13.59 8.53
C ASP A 106 -4.17 -12.87 7.68
N THR A 107 -3.87 -12.70 6.40
CA THR A 107 -4.81 -12.12 5.45
C THR A 107 -4.93 -13.01 4.21
N ASP A 108 -6.12 -13.49 3.96
CA ASP A 108 -6.50 -14.08 2.69
C ASP A 108 -7.06 -12.97 1.78
N ALA A 109 -6.62 -12.90 0.53
CA ALA A 109 -7.15 -11.97 -0.47
C ALA A 109 -7.76 -12.76 -1.63
N VAL A 110 -9.01 -12.51 -1.91
CA VAL A 110 -9.75 -13.09 -3.04
C VAL A 110 -10.04 -12.00 -4.05
N LEU A 111 -9.56 -12.18 -5.27
CA LEU A 111 -9.78 -11.28 -6.38
C LEU A 111 -10.81 -11.91 -7.34
N ASP A 112 -11.86 -11.18 -7.64
CA ASP A 112 -12.91 -11.60 -8.56
C ASP A 112 -12.64 -11.07 -9.97
N LEU A 113 -12.47 -11.99 -10.92
CA LEU A 113 -12.35 -11.70 -12.34
C LEU A 113 -13.63 -12.12 -13.07
N ASP A 114 -14.35 -11.15 -13.63
CA ASP A 114 -15.45 -11.45 -14.54
C ASP A 114 -14.91 -11.91 -15.89
N MET A 115 -15.15 -13.17 -16.22
CA MET A 115 -14.66 -13.79 -17.45
C MET A 115 -15.36 -13.29 -18.72
N ALA A 116 -16.58 -12.73 -18.61
CA ALA A 116 -17.31 -12.22 -19.76
C ALA A 116 -16.79 -10.85 -20.20
N SER A 117 -16.50 -9.97 -19.24
CA SER A 117 -15.97 -8.63 -19.48
C SER A 117 -14.45 -8.55 -19.39
N LEU A 118 -13.78 -9.61 -18.92
CA LEU A 118 -12.34 -9.65 -18.59
C LEU A 118 -11.94 -8.52 -17.64
N THR A 119 -12.79 -8.23 -16.65
CA THR A 119 -12.61 -7.12 -15.72
C THR A 119 -12.52 -7.64 -14.28
N ILE A 120 -11.57 -7.13 -13.51
CA ILE A 120 -11.53 -7.36 -12.07
C ILE A 120 -12.67 -6.56 -11.45
N THR A 121 -13.62 -7.26 -10.81
CA THR A 121 -14.84 -6.66 -10.26
C THR A 121 -14.72 -6.28 -8.79
N GLY A 122 -13.78 -6.88 -8.07
CA GLY A 122 -13.55 -6.56 -6.67
C GLY A 122 -12.43 -7.38 -6.06
N ILE A 123 -12.05 -7.00 -4.84
CA ILE A 123 -11.14 -7.79 -4.00
C ILE A 123 -11.73 -7.86 -2.59
N HIS A 124 -11.82 -9.08 -2.06
CA HIS A 124 -12.17 -9.32 -0.67
C HIS A 124 -10.92 -9.65 0.14
N LEU A 125 -10.75 -8.97 1.28
CA LEU A 125 -9.70 -9.24 2.27
C LEU A 125 -10.36 -9.90 3.49
N ASP A 126 -9.87 -11.06 3.89
CA ASP A 126 -10.27 -11.73 5.14
C ASP A 126 -9.09 -11.72 6.11
N LEU A 127 -9.17 -10.87 7.13
CA LEU A 127 -8.14 -10.68 8.15
C LEU A 127 -8.44 -11.52 9.39
N LYS A 128 -7.48 -12.32 9.80
CA LYS A 128 -7.48 -13.03 11.08
C LYS A 128 -6.37 -12.47 11.96
N GLY A 129 -6.71 -12.05 13.16
CA GLY A 129 -5.75 -11.51 14.13
C GLY A 129 -5.84 -12.22 15.47
N SER A 130 -4.67 -12.53 16.06
CA SER A 130 -4.61 -13.02 17.42
C SER A 130 -4.91 -11.93 18.46
N VAL A 131 -5.43 -12.31 19.63
CA VAL A 131 -5.76 -11.37 20.71
C VAL A 131 -4.53 -10.59 21.19
N ILE A 132 -4.68 -9.28 21.28
CA ILE A 132 -3.64 -8.34 21.71
C ILE A 132 -4.09 -7.66 23.00
N ALA A 133 -3.22 -7.65 24.02
CA ALA A 133 -3.52 -7.01 25.30
C ALA A 133 -3.92 -5.52 25.11
N GLY A 134 -5.06 -5.13 25.67
CA GLY A 134 -5.58 -3.76 25.58
C GLY A 134 -6.26 -3.40 24.26
N VAL A 135 -6.48 -4.36 23.38
CA VAL A 135 -7.25 -4.20 22.15
C VAL A 135 -8.46 -5.12 22.21
N ASP A 136 -9.64 -4.56 22.12
CA ASP A 136 -10.89 -5.31 21.93
C ASP A 136 -11.19 -5.50 20.42
N GLU A 137 -12.18 -6.33 20.12
CA GLU A 137 -12.56 -6.64 18.74
C GLU A 137 -12.99 -5.39 17.94
N ALA A 138 -13.75 -4.50 18.57
CA ALA A 138 -14.23 -3.28 17.92
C ALA A 138 -13.08 -2.36 17.53
N LYS A 139 -12.10 -2.20 18.43
CA LYS A 139 -10.88 -1.42 18.19
C LYS A 139 -10.00 -2.06 17.14
N PHE A 140 -9.82 -3.39 17.17
CA PHE A 140 -9.07 -4.11 16.15
C PHE A 140 -9.70 -3.92 14.77
N LYS A 141 -11.02 -4.07 14.65
CA LYS A 141 -11.76 -3.85 13.41
C LYS A 141 -11.64 -2.41 12.90
N ALA A 142 -11.73 -1.42 13.78
CA ALA A 142 -11.56 -0.01 13.41
C ALA A 142 -10.14 0.27 12.87
N ILE A 143 -9.10 -0.32 13.49
CA ILE A 143 -7.70 -0.22 13.04
C ILE A 143 -7.55 -0.90 11.66
N ALA A 144 -8.14 -2.07 11.45
CA ALA A 144 -8.09 -2.79 10.18
C ALA A 144 -8.77 -2.00 9.05
N GLU A 145 -9.93 -1.39 9.29
CA GLU A 145 -10.60 -0.52 8.31
C GLU A 145 -9.73 0.71 7.95
N GLY A 146 -9.13 1.33 8.93
CA GLY A 146 -8.17 2.43 8.71
C GLY A 146 -6.94 1.99 7.92
N ALA A 147 -6.43 0.80 8.19
CA ALA A 147 -5.32 0.20 7.46
C ALA A 147 -5.68 -0.10 6.00
N LYS A 148 -6.90 -0.61 5.73
CA LYS A 148 -7.43 -0.83 4.39
C LYS A 148 -7.44 0.47 3.58
N ALA A 149 -7.96 1.55 4.14
CA ALA A 149 -8.00 2.86 3.50
C ALA A 149 -6.60 3.45 3.23
N ASN A 150 -5.61 3.11 4.06
CA ASN A 150 -4.24 3.63 3.96
C ASN A 150 -3.26 2.69 3.24
N CYS A 151 -3.65 1.46 2.96
CA CYS A 151 -2.84 0.50 2.22
C CYS A 151 -2.46 1.05 0.83
N ILE A 152 -1.17 0.98 0.50
CA ILE A 152 -0.63 1.53 -0.76
C ILE A 152 -1.24 0.80 -1.97
N VAL A 153 -1.41 -0.52 -1.87
CA VAL A 153 -2.01 -1.32 -2.95
C VAL A 153 -3.49 -1.01 -3.07
N SER A 154 -4.25 -0.90 -1.96
CA SER A 154 -5.66 -0.47 -2.01
C SER A 154 -5.82 0.88 -2.71
N LYS A 155 -4.94 1.84 -2.44
CA LYS A 155 -4.98 3.16 -3.10
C LYS A 155 -4.61 3.13 -4.58
N ALA A 156 -3.87 2.13 -5.03
CA ALA A 156 -3.48 1.99 -6.43
C ALA A 156 -4.56 1.30 -7.28
N LEU A 157 -5.49 0.59 -6.65
CA LEU A 157 -6.57 -0.14 -7.31
C LEU A 157 -7.85 0.70 -7.33
N SER A 158 -8.59 0.63 -8.43
CA SER A 158 -9.86 1.37 -8.63
C SER A 158 -11.12 0.50 -8.46
N VAL A 159 -10.92 -0.74 -8.00
CA VAL A 159 -12.01 -1.69 -7.78
C VAL A 159 -12.53 -1.64 -6.35
N PRO A 160 -13.79 -2.06 -6.07
CA PRO A 160 -14.29 -2.21 -4.71
C PRO A 160 -13.41 -3.16 -3.88
N ILE A 161 -13.11 -2.75 -2.64
CA ILE A 161 -12.34 -3.57 -1.69
C ILE A 161 -13.18 -3.75 -0.44
N THR A 162 -13.55 -4.99 -0.17
CA THR A 162 -14.30 -5.38 1.03
C THR A 162 -13.38 -6.03 2.07
N LEU A 163 -13.79 -6.02 3.33
CA LEU A 163 -12.99 -6.55 4.45
C LEU A 163 -13.88 -7.33 5.40
N SER A 164 -13.45 -8.56 5.73
CA SER A 164 -13.89 -9.33 6.88
C SER A 164 -12.79 -9.39 7.93
N VAL A 165 -13.17 -9.37 9.19
CA VAL A 165 -12.21 -9.38 10.32
C VAL A 165 -12.65 -10.43 11.32
N SER A 166 -11.75 -11.35 11.64
CA SER A 166 -11.85 -12.31 12.75
C SER A 166 -10.77 -12.02 13.78
N TYR A 167 -11.14 -11.90 15.04
CA TYR A 167 -10.21 -11.56 16.12
C TYR A 167 -10.38 -12.54 17.27
N LYS A 168 -9.43 -13.46 17.42
CA LYS A 168 -9.52 -14.59 18.37
C LYS A 168 -8.15 -14.92 18.98
#